data_79bc8eb1b55e1cc683b197feb3d5c6cd
#
_entry.id   79bc8eb1b55e1cc683b197feb3d5c6cd
#
_cell.length_a   1.000
_cell.length_b   1.000
_cell.length_c   1.000
_cell.angle_alpha   90.00
_cell.angle_beta   90.00
_cell.angle_gamma   90.00
#
_symmetry.space_group_name_H-M   'P 1'
#
loop_
_entity.id
_entity.type
_entity.pdbx_description
1 polymer ?
#
loop_
_entity_poly.entity_id
_entity_poly.type
_entity_poly.pdbx_seq_one_letter_code
_entity_poly.pdbx_strand_id
1 'polypeptide(L)'
;WESNMKQFLRCGLAFTFTGVVAADIATDALFGQGGRRTSKVNIGALKKGYVNIAVHGHLPTLVSQICTIGASEEYLEKAKAIGAKGIQFYGICCSGLSSMYRYENVIPLCNAIGAELVLGTGALDCWVADVQDVYPAIMDVARCFNTKVITTSDAARLPGAEHIGYDHHHTNLSETKELARKILDRALEAHELRKG
;
A
#
# COMPACT_ATOMS: atom_id res chain seq x y z
N TRP A 1 40.96 -13.98 -1.50
CA TRP A 1 39.58 -14.20 -1.96
C TRP A 1 38.63 -14.37 -0.79
N GLU A 2 38.86 -15.35 0.06
CA GLU A 2 37.97 -15.66 1.21
C GLU A 2 37.87 -14.52 2.22
N SER A 3 38.97 -13.85 2.53
CA SER A 3 38.99 -12.70 3.44
C SER A 3 38.19 -11.53 2.89
N ASN A 4 38.31 -11.25 1.59
CA ASN A 4 37.57 -10.17 0.93
C ASN A 4 36.09 -10.49 0.88
N MET A 5 35.69 -11.73 0.61
CA MET A 5 34.31 -12.16 0.61
C MET A 5 33.69 -12.07 2.01
N LYS A 6 34.43 -12.51 3.04
CA LYS A 6 33.99 -12.35 4.45
C LYS A 6 33.80 -10.89 4.81
N GLN A 7 34.70 -10.00 4.40
CA GLN A 7 34.59 -8.57 4.66
C GLN A 7 33.39 -7.97 3.92
N PHE A 8 33.18 -8.31 2.65
CA PHE A 8 32.03 -7.89 1.89
C PHE A 8 30.71 -8.32 2.54
N LEU A 9 30.61 -9.58 2.96
CA LEU A 9 29.41 -10.10 3.64
C LEU A 9 29.17 -9.39 4.98
N ARG A 10 30.23 -9.13 5.76
CA ARG A 10 30.12 -8.42 7.05
C ARG A 10 29.62 -6.98 6.83
N CYS A 11 30.16 -6.27 5.85
CA CYS A 11 29.72 -4.91 5.52
C CYS A 11 28.26 -4.90 5.04
N GLY A 12 27.90 -5.80 4.14
CA GLY A 12 26.55 -5.93 3.64
C GLY A 12 25.55 -6.27 4.74
N LEU A 13 25.91 -7.21 5.61
CA LEU A 13 25.05 -7.61 6.75
C LEU A 13 24.89 -6.47 7.76
N ALA A 14 25.98 -5.78 8.13
CA ALA A 14 25.94 -4.66 9.05
C ALA A 14 25.09 -3.50 8.49
N PHE A 15 25.27 -3.15 7.22
CA PHE A 15 24.48 -2.10 6.57
C PHE A 15 23.00 -2.46 6.51
N THR A 16 22.65 -3.65 6.03
CA THR A 16 21.26 -4.08 5.89
C THR A 16 20.59 -4.19 7.24
N PHE A 17 21.22 -4.84 8.21
CA PHE A 17 20.65 -5.03 9.53
C PHE A 17 20.45 -3.71 10.27
N THR A 18 21.45 -2.83 10.26
CA THR A 18 21.38 -1.52 10.92
C THR A 18 20.31 -0.63 10.24
N GLY A 19 20.26 -0.61 8.91
CA GLY A 19 19.28 0.15 8.16
C GLY A 19 17.85 -0.31 8.43
N VAL A 20 17.58 -1.60 8.39
CA VAL A 20 16.26 -2.18 8.66
C VAL A 20 15.83 -1.92 10.10
N VAL A 21 16.70 -2.16 11.09
CA VAL A 21 16.39 -1.93 12.51
C VAL A 21 16.16 -0.46 12.79
N ALA A 22 16.96 0.44 12.23
CA ALA A 22 16.76 1.89 12.38
C ALA A 22 15.44 2.35 11.75
N ALA A 23 15.09 1.82 10.58
CA ALA A 23 13.81 2.11 9.93
C ALA A 23 12.63 1.61 10.76
N ASP A 24 12.69 0.40 11.33
CA ASP A 24 11.66 -0.15 12.20
C ASP A 24 11.47 0.69 13.45
N ILE A 25 12.56 1.06 14.13
CA ILE A 25 12.52 1.90 15.34
C ILE A 25 11.90 3.26 15.01
N ALA A 26 12.32 3.90 13.92
CA ALA A 26 11.77 5.18 13.50
C ALA A 26 10.28 5.06 13.15
N THR A 27 9.88 4.00 12.48
CA THR A 27 8.48 3.73 12.12
C THR A 27 7.63 3.48 13.36
N ASP A 28 8.12 2.72 14.34
CA ASP A 28 7.45 2.49 15.62
C ASP A 28 7.32 3.77 16.44
N ALA A 29 8.34 4.63 16.44
CA ALA A 29 8.31 5.92 17.12
C ALA A 29 7.27 6.89 16.50
N LEU A 30 7.14 6.89 15.18
CA LEU A 30 6.26 7.81 14.46
C LEU A 30 4.80 7.32 14.39
N PHE A 31 4.58 6.03 14.23
CA PHE A 31 3.25 5.46 13.95
C PHE A 31 2.75 4.52 15.05
N GLY A 32 3.48 4.38 16.12
CA GLY A 32 3.19 3.45 17.21
C GLY A 32 3.65 2.03 16.92
N GLN A 33 3.95 1.32 18.00
CA GLN A 33 4.36 -0.08 17.93
C GLN A 33 3.15 -0.97 17.63
N GLY A 34 3.28 -1.79 16.61
CA GLY A 34 2.28 -2.80 16.27
C GLY A 34 2.30 -4.00 17.23
N GLY A 35 1.15 -4.58 17.50
CA GLY A 35 1.03 -5.83 18.24
C GLY A 35 1.30 -7.07 17.38
N ARG A 36 1.61 -8.20 18.03
CA ARG A 36 1.65 -9.50 17.32
C ARG A 36 0.26 -9.84 16.80
N ARG A 37 0.17 -10.19 15.52
CA ARG A 37 -1.08 -10.59 14.88
C ARG A 37 -0.88 -11.87 14.09
N THR A 38 -1.90 -12.71 14.10
CA THR A 38 -2.02 -13.83 13.17
C THR A 38 -2.86 -13.39 11.99
N SER A 39 -2.35 -13.54 10.78
CA SER A 39 -3.08 -13.22 9.56
C SER A 39 -2.93 -14.33 8.55
N LYS A 40 -3.97 -14.51 7.71
CA LYS A 40 -3.89 -15.36 6.52
C LYS A 40 -3.34 -14.52 5.37
N VAL A 41 -2.27 -14.98 4.74
CA VAL A 41 -1.65 -14.33 3.59
C VAL A 41 -2.03 -15.15 2.34
N ASN A 42 -3.03 -14.70 1.62
CA ASN A 42 -3.40 -15.30 0.34
C ASN A 42 -4.39 -14.43 -0.44
N ILE A 43 -4.43 -14.64 -1.75
CA ILE A 43 -5.31 -13.91 -2.69
C ILE A 43 -6.79 -14.17 -2.40
N GLY A 44 -7.14 -15.31 -1.85
CA GLY A 44 -8.52 -15.64 -1.45
C GLY A 44 -9.08 -14.80 -0.31
N ALA A 45 -8.27 -13.91 0.31
CA ALA A 45 -8.73 -12.96 1.30
C ALA A 45 -9.46 -11.74 0.71
N LEU A 46 -9.46 -11.56 -0.61
CA LEU A 46 -10.18 -10.49 -1.30
C LEU A 46 -11.70 -10.60 -1.06
N LYS A 47 -12.33 -9.48 -0.67
CA LYS A 47 -13.73 -9.46 -0.23
C LYS A 47 -14.66 -8.88 -1.29
N LYS A 48 -15.66 -9.64 -1.68
CA LYS A 48 -16.73 -9.16 -2.56
C LYS A 48 -17.64 -8.16 -1.86
N GLY A 49 -17.94 -7.06 -2.57
CA GLY A 49 -18.85 -6.02 -2.09
C GLY A 49 -18.20 -4.97 -1.19
N TYR A 50 -16.89 -4.94 -1.13
CA TYR A 50 -16.10 -3.88 -0.50
C TYR A 50 -15.40 -3.05 -1.56
N VAL A 51 -15.07 -1.80 -1.24
CA VAL A 51 -14.08 -1.04 -1.99
C VAL A 51 -12.72 -1.62 -1.62
N ASN A 52 -12.09 -2.32 -2.56
CA ASN A 52 -10.85 -3.05 -2.32
C ASN A 52 -9.65 -2.21 -2.77
N ILE A 53 -8.82 -1.80 -1.82
CA ILE A 53 -7.64 -0.96 -2.03
C ILE A 53 -6.39 -1.73 -1.65
N ALA A 54 -5.45 -1.88 -2.59
CA ALA A 54 -4.13 -2.41 -2.30
C ALA A 54 -3.12 -1.28 -2.07
N VAL A 55 -2.28 -1.41 -1.05
CA VAL A 55 -1.14 -0.54 -0.76
C VAL A 55 0.15 -1.31 -0.99
N HIS A 56 1.05 -0.76 -1.80
CA HIS A 56 2.26 -1.42 -2.27
C HIS A 56 3.46 -0.49 -2.20
N GLY A 57 4.54 -0.98 -1.65
CA GLY A 57 5.82 -0.26 -1.57
C GLY A 57 6.44 -0.25 -0.18
N HIS A 58 7.07 0.87 0.21
CA HIS A 58 7.95 0.92 1.38
C HIS A 58 7.78 2.19 2.24
N LEU A 59 6.92 3.13 1.87
CA LEU A 59 6.75 4.41 2.57
C LEU A 59 5.49 4.41 3.45
N PRO A 60 5.62 4.34 4.78
CA PRO A 60 4.48 4.20 5.68
C PRO A 60 3.68 5.48 5.91
N THR A 61 4.24 6.67 5.67
CA THR A 61 3.64 7.95 6.06
C THR A 61 2.25 8.18 5.46
N LEU A 62 2.16 8.17 4.13
CA LEU A 62 0.88 8.38 3.45
C LEU A 62 -0.04 7.16 3.61
N VAL A 63 0.51 5.94 3.56
CA VAL A 63 -0.25 4.69 3.76
C VAL A 63 -0.92 4.67 5.13
N SER A 64 -0.25 5.12 6.18
CA SER A 64 -0.83 5.26 7.52
C SER A 64 -2.07 6.15 7.52
N GLN A 65 -2.01 7.29 6.83
CA GLN A 65 -3.16 8.19 6.75
C GLN A 65 -4.29 7.61 5.89
N ILE A 66 -3.97 6.92 4.80
CA ILE A 66 -4.96 6.21 3.97
C ILE A 66 -5.70 5.16 4.81
N CYS A 67 -5.00 4.32 5.56
CA CYS A 67 -5.60 3.29 6.39
C CYS A 67 -6.42 3.86 7.55
N THR A 68 -5.92 4.92 8.20
CA THR A 68 -6.61 5.56 9.34
C THR A 68 -7.88 6.27 8.90
N ILE A 69 -7.79 7.10 7.85
CA ILE A 69 -8.93 7.88 7.35
C ILE A 69 -9.96 6.97 6.70
N GLY A 70 -9.51 6.00 5.91
CA GLY A 70 -10.42 5.05 5.25
C GLY A 70 -11.12 4.09 6.20
N ALA A 71 -10.66 3.94 7.44
CA ALA A 71 -11.35 3.21 8.50
C ALA A 71 -12.33 4.09 9.31
N SER A 72 -12.37 5.40 9.05
CA SER A 72 -13.26 6.32 9.76
C SER A 72 -14.73 6.10 9.39
N GLU A 73 -15.64 6.53 10.28
CA GLU A 73 -17.07 6.49 10.05
C GLU A 73 -17.47 7.28 8.78
N GLU A 74 -16.82 8.43 8.54
CA GLU A 74 -17.01 9.24 7.33
C GLU A 74 -16.86 8.40 6.05
N TYR A 75 -15.77 7.66 5.93
CA TYR A 75 -15.50 6.85 4.73
C TYR A 75 -16.29 5.55 4.69
N LEU A 76 -16.66 5.00 5.83
CA LEU A 76 -17.59 3.88 5.89
C LEU A 76 -18.96 4.30 5.32
N GLU A 77 -19.44 5.49 5.65
CA GLU A 77 -20.71 6.01 5.15
C GLU A 77 -20.64 6.37 3.66
N LYS A 78 -19.55 6.98 3.21
CA LYS A 78 -19.31 7.21 1.78
C LYS A 78 -19.32 5.89 0.99
N ALA A 79 -18.67 4.84 1.49
CA ALA A 79 -18.67 3.52 0.86
C ALA A 79 -20.08 2.90 0.81
N LYS A 80 -20.85 3.01 1.89
CA LYS A 80 -22.24 2.55 1.94
C LYS A 80 -23.15 3.29 0.96
N ALA A 81 -22.95 4.60 0.82
CA ALA A 81 -23.73 5.43 -0.11
C ALA A 81 -23.60 4.98 -1.57
N ILE A 82 -22.45 4.44 -1.96
CA ILE A 82 -22.23 3.84 -3.28
C ILE A 82 -22.55 2.34 -3.31
N GLY A 83 -23.17 1.80 -2.25
CA GLY A 83 -23.61 0.40 -2.14
C GLY A 83 -22.50 -0.60 -1.84
N ALA A 84 -21.34 -0.16 -1.35
CA ALA A 84 -20.31 -1.03 -0.81
C ALA A 84 -20.56 -1.31 0.69
N LYS A 85 -20.03 -2.42 1.19
CA LYS A 85 -20.11 -2.77 2.63
C LYS A 85 -19.12 -1.98 3.49
N GLY A 86 -18.16 -1.32 2.87
CA GLY A 86 -17.08 -0.56 3.48
C GLY A 86 -15.83 -0.59 2.62
N ILE A 87 -14.71 -0.14 3.17
CA ILE A 87 -13.40 -0.17 2.52
C ILE A 87 -12.56 -1.29 3.14
N GLN A 88 -11.91 -2.09 2.30
CA GLN A 88 -10.97 -3.11 2.73
C GLN A 88 -9.59 -2.83 2.17
N PHE A 89 -8.59 -2.74 3.04
CA PHE A 89 -7.21 -2.55 2.66
C PHE A 89 -6.46 -3.87 2.54
N TYR A 90 -5.58 -3.93 1.57
CA TYR A 90 -4.71 -5.07 1.32
C TYR A 90 -3.27 -4.62 1.20
N GLY A 91 -2.37 -5.38 1.80
CA GLY A 91 -0.96 -5.07 1.82
C GLY A 91 -0.17 -5.90 0.83
N ILE A 92 0.68 -5.22 0.07
CA ILE A 92 1.67 -5.83 -0.81
C ILE A 92 3.04 -5.33 -0.35
N CYS A 93 3.99 -6.24 -0.19
CA CYS A 93 5.35 -5.91 0.28
C CYS A 93 5.41 -5.22 1.66
N CYS A 94 6.42 -4.36 1.86
CA CYS A 94 6.74 -3.79 3.17
C CYS A 94 5.70 -2.79 3.68
N SER A 95 5.11 -1.95 2.83
CA SER A 95 4.01 -1.05 3.24
C SER A 95 2.80 -1.85 3.75
N GLY A 96 2.52 -2.99 3.12
CA GLY A 96 1.48 -3.89 3.55
C GLY A 96 1.77 -4.55 4.91
N LEU A 97 2.99 -5.05 5.12
CA LEU A 97 3.40 -5.66 6.38
C LEU A 97 3.40 -4.64 7.51
N SER A 98 4.01 -3.48 7.32
CA SER A 98 4.04 -2.40 8.30
C SER A 98 2.63 -1.96 8.71
N SER A 99 1.72 -1.87 7.75
CA SER A 99 0.34 -1.48 7.99
C SER A 99 -0.45 -2.58 8.70
N MET A 100 -0.24 -3.85 8.36
CA MET A 100 -0.91 -4.98 9.00
C MET A 100 -0.65 -5.03 10.51
N TYR A 101 0.56 -4.72 10.96
CA TYR A 101 0.90 -4.73 12.38
C TYR A 101 0.22 -3.59 13.16
N ARG A 102 -0.13 -2.50 12.50
CA ARG A 102 -0.69 -1.29 13.12
C ARG A 102 -2.19 -1.14 12.93
N TYR A 103 -2.73 -1.62 11.81
CA TYR A 103 -4.13 -1.43 11.41
C TYR A 103 -4.85 -2.75 11.23
N GLU A 104 -5.97 -2.95 11.96
CA GLU A 104 -6.74 -4.19 11.92
C GLU A 104 -7.42 -4.46 10.58
N ASN A 105 -7.67 -3.41 9.83
CA ASN A 105 -8.35 -3.47 8.53
C ASN A 105 -7.41 -3.74 7.35
N VAL A 106 -6.12 -4.05 7.58
CA VAL A 106 -5.16 -4.38 6.52
C VAL A 106 -4.88 -5.88 6.49
N ILE A 107 -5.11 -6.51 5.36
CA ILE A 107 -4.85 -7.94 5.13
C ILE A 107 -3.69 -8.09 4.16
N PRO A 108 -2.60 -8.78 4.51
CA PRO A 108 -1.51 -9.03 3.57
C PRO A 108 -1.94 -10.04 2.50
N LEU A 109 -1.63 -9.77 1.24
CA LEU A 109 -1.95 -10.66 0.11
C LEU A 109 -0.73 -11.43 -0.40
N CYS A 110 0.33 -10.72 -0.73
CA CYS A 110 1.54 -11.29 -1.33
C CYS A 110 2.72 -10.32 -1.24
N ASN A 111 3.88 -10.77 -1.71
CA ASN A 111 5.02 -9.92 -2.04
C ASN A 111 4.85 -9.27 -3.44
N ALA A 112 5.85 -8.51 -3.89
CA ALA A 112 5.83 -7.84 -5.20
C ALA A 112 5.59 -8.80 -6.38
N ILE A 113 6.18 -9.99 -6.35
CA ILE A 113 6.07 -10.99 -7.44
C ILE A 113 4.61 -11.45 -7.63
N GLY A 114 3.82 -11.48 -6.56
CA GLY A 114 2.39 -11.85 -6.64
C GLY A 114 1.46 -10.73 -7.10
N ALA A 115 1.96 -9.52 -7.34
CA ALA A 115 1.16 -8.34 -7.67
C ALA A 115 0.26 -8.52 -8.91
N GLU A 116 0.80 -9.09 -9.98
CA GLU A 116 0.05 -9.35 -11.21
C GLU A 116 -1.09 -10.35 -11.00
N LEU A 117 -0.87 -11.37 -10.17
CA LEU A 117 -1.91 -12.34 -9.83
C LEU A 117 -3.05 -11.70 -9.06
N VAL A 118 -2.73 -10.81 -8.11
CA VAL A 118 -3.74 -10.06 -7.35
C VAL A 118 -4.56 -9.16 -8.28
N LEU A 119 -3.90 -8.40 -9.15
CA LEU A 119 -4.57 -7.56 -10.17
C LEU A 119 -5.41 -8.41 -11.13
N GLY A 120 -4.87 -9.55 -11.58
CA GLY A 120 -5.54 -10.50 -12.48
C GLY A 120 -6.80 -11.15 -11.90
N THR A 121 -7.05 -11.04 -10.59
CA THR A 121 -8.34 -11.44 -10.02
C THR A 121 -9.49 -10.52 -10.43
N GLY A 122 -9.18 -9.31 -10.87
CA GLY A 122 -10.16 -8.27 -11.17
C GLY A 122 -10.94 -7.77 -9.95
N ALA A 123 -10.52 -8.10 -8.73
CA ALA A 123 -11.25 -7.76 -7.50
C ALA A 123 -10.81 -6.43 -6.86
N LEU A 124 -9.71 -5.83 -7.32
CA LEU A 124 -9.23 -4.56 -6.79
C LEU A 124 -9.85 -3.37 -7.50
N ASP A 125 -10.30 -2.40 -6.74
CA ASP A 125 -10.78 -1.11 -7.24
C ASP A 125 -9.61 -0.13 -7.43
N CYS A 126 -8.69 -0.09 -6.47
CA CYS A 126 -7.55 0.80 -6.48
C CYS A 126 -6.28 0.11 -6.04
N TRP A 127 -5.17 0.48 -6.69
CA TRP A 127 -3.81 0.08 -6.35
C TRP A 127 -2.98 1.33 -6.11
N VAL A 128 -2.50 1.50 -4.87
CA VAL A 128 -1.68 2.65 -4.47
C VAL A 128 -0.24 2.20 -4.34
N ALA A 129 0.64 2.74 -5.16
CA ALA A 129 2.06 2.40 -5.20
C ALA A 129 2.93 3.58 -4.75
N ASP A 130 3.85 3.34 -3.83
CA ASP A 130 4.84 4.34 -3.41
C ASP A 130 6.21 4.13 -4.07
N VAL A 131 7.17 3.49 -3.40
CA VAL A 131 8.51 3.23 -3.95
C VAL A 131 8.93 1.78 -3.79
N GLN A 132 9.88 1.35 -4.60
CA GLN A 132 10.52 0.02 -4.64
C GLN A 132 9.57 -1.11 -5.00
N ASP A 133 10.10 -2.08 -5.70
CA ASP A 133 9.41 -3.28 -6.18
C ASP A 133 8.13 -2.99 -7.00
N VAL A 134 8.01 -1.75 -7.51
CA VAL A 134 6.91 -1.32 -8.37
C VAL A 134 7.41 -1.35 -9.82
N TYR A 135 6.71 -2.07 -10.68
CA TYR A 135 7.14 -2.30 -12.05
C TYR A 135 6.01 -2.09 -13.07
N PRO A 136 6.35 -1.70 -14.33
CA PRO A 136 5.34 -1.29 -15.33
C PRO A 136 4.31 -2.36 -15.70
N ALA A 137 4.63 -3.65 -15.60
CA ALA A 137 3.74 -4.73 -15.98
C ALA A 137 2.40 -4.73 -15.21
N ILE A 138 2.38 -4.18 -13.98
CA ILE A 138 1.11 -4.03 -13.24
C ILE A 138 0.10 -3.13 -13.97
N MET A 139 0.57 -2.18 -14.79
CA MET A 139 -0.30 -1.29 -15.55
C MET A 139 -1.04 -2.03 -16.66
N ASP A 140 -0.39 -2.99 -17.32
CA ASP A 140 -0.99 -3.75 -18.40
C ASP A 140 -2.09 -4.66 -17.85
N VAL A 141 -1.85 -5.30 -16.72
CA VAL A 141 -2.87 -6.12 -16.04
C VAL A 141 -4.00 -5.26 -15.48
N ALA A 142 -3.68 -4.16 -14.80
CA ALA A 142 -4.68 -3.27 -14.22
C ALA A 142 -5.69 -2.72 -15.24
N ARG A 143 -5.21 -2.38 -16.45
CA ARG A 143 -6.08 -1.92 -17.55
C ARG A 143 -7.09 -2.97 -17.99
N CYS A 144 -6.73 -4.24 -17.96
CA CYS A 144 -7.65 -5.32 -18.34
C CYS A 144 -8.85 -5.46 -17.38
N PHE A 145 -8.70 -5.00 -16.15
CA PHE A 145 -9.69 -5.15 -15.09
C PHE A 145 -10.25 -3.83 -14.55
N ASN A 146 -9.93 -2.70 -15.21
CA ASN A 146 -10.35 -1.36 -14.79
C ASN A 146 -9.91 -1.00 -13.35
N THR A 147 -8.80 -1.58 -12.86
CA THR A 147 -8.24 -1.21 -11.57
C THR A 147 -7.56 0.16 -11.68
N LYS A 148 -7.93 1.10 -10.83
CA LYS A 148 -7.29 2.41 -10.76
C LYS A 148 -5.90 2.27 -10.13
N VAL A 149 -4.86 2.67 -10.86
CA VAL A 149 -3.49 2.71 -10.33
C VAL A 149 -3.09 4.14 -10.01
N ILE A 150 -2.64 4.35 -8.78
CA ILE A 150 -2.17 5.65 -8.28
C ILE A 150 -0.73 5.49 -7.80
N THR A 151 0.17 6.33 -8.30
CA THR A 151 1.55 6.42 -7.80
C THR A 151 1.71 7.66 -6.92
N THR A 152 2.44 7.53 -5.81
CA THR A 152 2.56 8.58 -4.80
C THR A 152 3.97 9.13 -4.66
N SER A 153 4.97 8.52 -5.28
CA SER A 153 6.36 8.97 -5.27
C SER A 153 6.84 9.36 -6.66
N ASP A 154 7.54 10.49 -6.76
CA ASP A 154 8.19 10.92 -7.99
C ASP A 154 9.25 9.93 -8.50
N ALA A 155 9.88 9.19 -7.59
CA ALA A 155 10.89 8.20 -7.92
C ALA A 155 10.31 6.91 -8.55
N ALA A 156 9.00 6.70 -8.48
CA ALA A 156 8.33 5.47 -8.94
C ALA A 156 7.05 5.75 -9.75
N ARG A 157 7.09 6.74 -10.62
CA ARG A 157 5.97 7.03 -11.53
C ARG A 157 5.82 5.93 -12.57
N LEU A 158 4.60 5.45 -12.73
CA LEU A 158 4.26 4.48 -13.78
C LEU A 158 3.53 5.18 -14.94
N PRO A 159 3.97 4.98 -16.18
CA PRO A 159 3.29 5.53 -17.35
C PRO A 159 1.83 5.08 -17.43
N GLY A 160 0.91 6.05 -17.45
CA GLY A 160 -0.53 5.79 -17.51
C GLY A 160 -1.23 5.65 -16.15
N ALA A 161 -0.48 5.63 -15.03
CA ALA A 161 -1.06 5.76 -13.69
C ALA A 161 -1.40 7.23 -13.37
N GLU A 162 -2.41 7.44 -12.53
CA GLU A 162 -2.62 8.76 -11.92
C GLU A 162 -1.51 9.01 -10.90
N HIS A 163 -0.91 10.20 -10.92
CA HIS A 163 0.11 10.56 -9.95
C HIS A 163 -0.46 11.53 -8.92
N ILE A 164 -0.49 11.09 -7.66
CA ILE A 164 -0.86 11.89 -6.49
C ILE A 164 0.35 11.91 -5.56
N GLY A 165 1.37 12.62 -5.99
CA GLY A 165 2.65 12.69 -5.30
C GLY A 165 2.64 13.66 -4.11
N TYR A 166 3.58 13.45 -3.20
CA TYR A 166 3.89 14.37 -2.11
C TYR A 166 5.39 14.49 -1.93
N ASP A 167 5.84 15.63 -1.43
CA ASP A 167 7.24 15.85 -1.12
C ASP A 167 7.60 15.14 0.18
N HIS A 168 8.40 14.09 0.10
CA HIS A 168 8.86 13.31 1.24
C HIS A 168 9.74 14.09 2.23
N HIS A 169 10.32 15.21 1.80
CA HIS A 169 11.24 16.00 2.60
C HIS A 169 10.56 17.19 3.32
N HIS A 170 9.46 17.70 2.77
CA HIS A 170 8.80 18.92 3.26
C HIS A 170 7.32 18.74 3.56
N THR A 171 6.78 17.53 3.48
CA THR A 171 5.37 17.30 3.74
C THR A 171 5.01 17.49 5.22
N ASN A 172 3.82 17.96 5.46
CA ASN A 172 3.24 18.04 6.79
C ASN A 172 2.03 17.12 6.93
N LEU A 173 1.58 16.89 8.17
CA LEU A 173 0.50 15.96 8.46
C LEU A 173 -0.84 16.39 7.81
N SER A 174 -1.11 17.69 7.72
CA SER A 174 -2.36 18.19 7.11
C SER A 174 -2.40 17.87 5.63
N GLU A 175 -1.32 18.15 4.91
CA GLU A 175 -1.16 17.85 3.49
C GLU A 175 -1.27 16.35 3.23
N THR A 176 -0.59 15.52 4.04
CA THR A 176 -0.66 14.06 3.93
C THR A 176 -2.09 13.54 4.11
N LYS A 177 -2.87 14.12 5.03
CA LYS A 177 -4.29 13.78 5.21
C LYS A 177 -5.15 14.17 4.01
N GLU A 178 -4.90 15.32 3.41
CA GLU A 178 -5.62 15.77 2.20
C GLU A 178 -5.34 14.84 1.02
N LEU A 179 -4.08 14.46 0.82
CA LEU A 179 -3.70 13.51 -0.23
C LEU A 179 -4.32 12.12 0.01
N ALA A 180 -4.35 11.65 1.26
CA ALA A 180 -4.99 10.40 1.61
C ALA A 180 -6.50 10.43 1.30
N ARG A 181 -7.20 11.52 1.60
CA ARG A 181 -8.62 11.72 1.24
C ARG A 181 -8.80 11.68 -0.28
N LYS A 182 -7.97 12.38 -1.02
CA LYS A 182 -8.01 12.39 -2.49
C LYS A 182 -7.85 10.97 -3.06
N ILE A 183 -6.93 10.18 -2.52
CA ILE A 183 -6.71 8.79 -2.94
C ILE A 183 -7.94 7.92 -2.63
N LEU A 184 -8.50 8.08 -1.44
CA LEU A 184 -9.70 7.34 -1.02
C LEU A 184 -10.92 7.69 -1.88
N ASP A 185 -11.12 8.96 -2.19
CA ASP A 185 -12.20 9.40 -3.07
C ASP A 185 -12.04 8.83 -4.49
N ARG A 186 -10.80 8.77 -5.02
CA ARG A 186 -10.52 8.08 -6.30
C ARG A 186 -10.81 6.58 -6.25
N ALA A 187 -10.58 5.93 -5.11
CA ALA A 187 -10.92 4.52 -4.96
C ALA A 187 -12.43 4.27 -4.93
N LEU A 188 -13.19 5.16 -4.30
CA LEU A 188 -14.66 5.12 -4.31
C LEU A 188 -15.21 5.30 -5.73
N GLU A 189 -14.72 6.30 -6.47
CA GLU A 189 -15.07 6.53 -7.89
C GLU A 189 -14.77 5.29 -8.76
N ALA A 190 -13.60 4.69 -8.58
CA ALA A 190 -13.22 3.47 -9.31
C ALA A 190 -14.16 2.30 -9.02
N HIS A 191 -14.60 2.15 -7.78
CA HIS A 191 -15.57 1.12 -7.39
C HIS A 191 -16.92 1.31 -8.08
N GLU A 192 -17.42 2.54 -8.16
CA GLU A 192 -18.67 2.85 -8.89
C GLU A 192 -18.57 2.51 -10.37
N LEU A 193 -17.48 2.93 -11.03
CA LEU A 193 -17.25 2.68 -12.46
C LEU A 193 -17.14 1.17 -12.79
N ARG A 194 -16.74 0.35 -11.84
CA ARG A 194 -16.63 -1.10 -12.04
C ARG A 194 -17.94 -1.85 -11.85
N LYS A 195 -18.95 -1.23 -11.26
CA LYS A 195 -20.29 -1.82 -11.08
C LYS A 195 -21.17 -1.71 -12.33
N GLY A 196 -20.86 -0.77 -13.22
CA GLY A 196 -21.54 -0.58 -14.51
C GLY A 196 -20.92 -1.43 -15.59
#